data_e73e32b595c8b9efbfce69db95eae970
#
_entry.id   e73e32b595c8b9efbfce69db95eae970
#
_cell.length_a   1.000
_cell.length_b   1.000
_cell.length_c   1.000
_cell.angle_alpha   90.00
_cell.angle_beta   90.00
_cell.angle_gamma   90.00
#
_symmetry.space_group_name_H-M   'P 1'
#
loop_
_entity.id
_entity.type
_entity.pdbx_description
1 polymer ?
#
loop_
_entity_poly.entity_id
_entity_poly.type
_entity_poly.pdbx_seq_one_letter_code
_entity_poly.pdbx_strand_id
1 'polypeptide(L)'
;DGFQTSKLIGGKRYWRVPVMDGEFLCEESTGMVRAIGGGNFLILATSQSAALAAAEVAIAAMQRLPNVIIPFPGGVVRSGSKVGSRYAAMFASTNDAFCPTLKGVTQTELSSDIESVMEIVIDGLSFDDSALAMQAGIAAICALGTDSGVKRISAGNYGGKLGPHHFK
;
A
#
# COMPACT_ATOMS: atom_id res chain seq x y z
N ASP A 1 19.21 -6.00 22.09
CA ASP A 1 20.57 -5.52 21.83
C ASP A 1 21.26 -5.17 23.14
N GLY A 2 22.55 -5.52 23.28
CA GLY A 2 23.25 -5.39 24.53
C GLY A 2 23.74 -3.99 24.89
N PHE A 3 23.63 -2.99 24.02
CA PHE A 3 24.21 -1.65 24.22
C PHE A 3 23.18 -0.53 24.31
N GLN A 4 21.91 -0.83 24.23
CA GLN A 4 20.87 0.19 24.39
C GLN A 4 20.77 0.64 25.86
N THR A 5 20.53 1.92 26.07
CA THR A 5 20.29 2.52 27.39
C THR A 5 19.00 3.30 27.36
N SER A 6 18.36 3.49 28.53
CA SER A 6 17.17 4.33 28.62
C SER A 6 17.45 5.66 29.27
N LYS A 7 16.73 6.70 28.90
CA LYS A 7 16.80 8.05 29.48
C LYS A 7 15.41 8.65 29.63
N LEU A 8 15.16 9.36 30.70
CA LEU A 8 13.96 10.18 30.88
C LEU A 8 14.19 11.57 30.27
N ILE A 9 13.33 11.99 29.37
CA ILE A 9 13.34 13.30 28.74
C ILE A 9 11.91 13.87 28.83
N GLY A 10 11.73 15.00 29.52
CA GLY A 10 10.41 15.60 29.68
C GLY A 10 9.36 14.68 30.32
N GLY A 11 9.76 13.79 31.21
CA GLY A 11 8.89 12.83 31.88
C GLY A 11 8.57 11.56 31.06
N LYS A 12 9.03 11.47 29.84
CA LYS A 12 8.90 10.28 28.98
C LYS A 12 10.18 9.48 28.93
N ARG A 13 10.10 8.16 28.89
CA ARG A 13 11.26 7.29 28.73
C ARG A 13 11.55 7.08 27.25
N TYR A 14 12.83 7.25 26.90
CA TYR A 14 13.39 6.98 25.57
C TYR A 14 14.44 5.89 25.65
N TRP A 15 14.49 5.04 24.66
CA TRP A 15 15.59 4.14 24.41
C TRP A 15 16.59 4.80 23.47
N ARG A 16 17.85 4.75 23.85
CA ARG A 16 18.99 5.22 23.07
C ARG A 16 19.71 4.01 22.51
N VAL A 17 19.69 3.87 21.23
CA VAL A 17 20.34 2.78 20.51
C VAL A 17 21.56 3.35 19.79
N PRO A 18 22.81 2.94 20.14
CA PRO A 18 23.99 3.36 19.40
C PRO A 18 23.91 2.88 17.95
N VAL A 19 24.19 3.77 17.01
CA VAL A 19 24.28 3.49 15.58
C VAL A 19 25.59 4.05 15.04
N MET A 20 25.96 3.73 13.79
CA MET A 20 27.27 4.07 13.23
C MET A 20 27.52 5.57 13.09
N ASP A 21 26.49 6.38 13.01
CA ASP A 21 26.54 7.83 12.84
C ASP A 21 25.97 8.62 14.02
N GLY A 22 25.82 7.97 15.19
CA GLY A 22 25.32 8.62 16.40
C GLY A 22 24.42 7.74 17.24
N GLU A 23 23.23 8.24 17.58
CA GLU A 23 22.25 7.53 18.41
C GLU A 23 20.87 7.61 17.79
N PHE A 24 20.17 6.49 17.70
CA PHE A 24 18.75 6.43 17.41
C PHE A 24 17.96 6.52 18.72
N LEU A 25 17.06 7.50 18.81
CA LEU A 25 16.19 7.69 19.97
C LEU A 25 14.77 7.21 19.63
N CYS A 26 14.25 6.34 20.49
CA CYS A 26 12.88 5.81 20.35
C CYS A 26 12.12 5.95 21.68
N GLU A 27 10.88 6.47 21.65
CA GLU A 27 10.02 6.43 22.84
C GLU A 27 9.75 4.96 23.24
N GLU A 28 9.71 4.69 24.55
CA GLU A 28 9.44 3.36 25.09
C GLU A 28 8.00 2.90 24.75
N SER A 29 7.07 3.83 24.69
CA SER A 29 5.67 3.54 24.43
C SER A 29 5.10 4.51 23.40
N THR A 30 4.24 3.99 22.54
CA THR A 30 3.51 4.76 21.54
C THR A 30 2.02 4.69 21.82
N GLY A 31 1.29 5.72 21.43
CA GLY A 31 -0.17 5.70 21.43
C GLY A 31 -0.69 4.70 20.38
N MET A 32 -1.87 4.17 20.64
CA MET A 32 -2.58 3.29 19.71
C MET A 32 -4.04 3.73 19.60
N VAL A 33 -4.56 3.77 18.38
CA VAL A 33 -5.96 4.06 18.08
C VAL A 33 -6.49 3.02 17.09
N ARG A 34 -7.78 2.69 17.20
CA ARG A 34 -8.42 1.86 16.18
C ARG A 34 -8.55 2.65 14.88
N ALA A 35 -8.21 2.02 13.78
CA ALA A 35 -8.20 2.61 12.45
C ALA A 35 -8.61 1.56 11.40
N ILE A 36 -8.77 1.99 10.15
CA ILE A 36 -9.04 1.14 9.01
C ILE A 36 -7.72 0.92 8.28
N GLY A 37 -7.28 -0.31 8.19
CA GLY A 37 -6.06 -0.67 7.50
C GLY A 37 -6.30 -1.49 6.24
N GLY A 38 -5.46 -1.31 5.22
CA GLY A 38 -5.43 -2.15 4.04
C GLY A 38 -6.47 -1.82 2.97
N GLY A 39 -7.03 -0.62 2.91
CA GLY A 39 -7.69 -0.13 1.71
C GLY A 39 -6.70 -0.16 0.54
N ASN A 40 -7.09 -0.68 -0.62
CA ASN A 40 -6.15 -0.79 -1.73
C ASN A 40 -6.82 -0.66 -3.09
N PHE A 41 -6.01 -0.28 -4.09
CA PHE A 41 -6.36 -0.41 -5.50
C PHE A 41 -5.14 -0.75 -6.35
N LEU A 42 -5.41 -1.39 -7.47
CA LEU A 42 -4.41 -1.83 -8.43
C LEU A 42 -4.43 -0.92 -9.66
N ILE A 43 -3.25 -0.56 -10.15
CA ILE A 43 -3.02 0.21 -11.38
C ILE A 43 -2.47 -0.74 -12.42
N LEU A 44 -3.23 -0.98 -13.49
CA LEU A 44 -2.89 -1.89 -14.57
C LEU A 44 -2.48 -1.06 -15.79
N ALA A 45 -1.25 -1.23 -16.25
CA ALA A 45 -0.68 -0.41 -17.31
C ALA A 45 0.09 -1.22 -18.34
N THR A 46 0.31 -0.62 -19.52
CA THR A 46 1.04 -1.20 -20.64
C THR A 46 2.55 -1.22 -20.46
N SER A 47 3.07 -0.50 -19.43
CA SER A 47 4.49 -0.50 -19.08
C SER A 47 4.69 -0.20 -17.60
N GLN A 48 5.87 -0.57 -17.09
CA GLN A 48 6.26 -0.27 -15.71
C GLN A 48 6.38 1.24 -15.47
N SER A 49 6.90 1.99 -16.42
CA SER A 49 7.02 3.45 -16.31
C SER A 49 5.65 4.14 -16.25
N ALA A 50 4.68 3.69 -17.05
CA ALA A 50 3.31 4.20 -17.01
C ALA A 50 2.63 3.89 -15.67
N ALA A 51 2.76 2.65 -15.17
CA ALA A 51 2.22 2.28 -13.87
C ALA A 51 2.82 3.09 -12.73
N LEU A 52 4.14 3.31 -12.75
CA LEU A 52 4.84 4.09 -11.72
C LEU A 52 4.44 5.56 -11.76
N ALA A 53 4.44 6.19 -12.92
CA ALA A 53 4.03 7.59 -13.07
C ALA A 53 2.59 7.82 -12.56
N ALA A 54 1.68 6.91 -12.88
CA ALA A 54 0.32 6.96 -12.38
C ALA A 54 0.24 6.77 -10.85
N ALA A 55 1.04 5.87 -10.29
CA ALA A 55 1.11 5.67 -8.85
C ALA A 55 1.63 6.90 -8.13
N GLU A 56 2.69 7.54 -8.64
CA GLU A 56 3.27 8.76 -8.06
C GLU A 56 2.25 9.92 -8.03
N VAL A 57 1.51 10.12 -9.11
CA VAL A 57 0.45 11.15 -9.17
C VAL A 57 -0.66 10.87 -8.17
N ALA A 58 -1.09 9.62 -8.05
CA ALA A 58 -2.10 9.22 -7.07
C ALA A 58 -1.61 9.46 -5.63
N ILE A 59 -0.39 9.02 -5.32
CA ILE A 59 0.22 9.19 -4.00
C ILE A 59 0.32 10.67 -3.64
N ALA A 60 0.77 11.53 -4.56
CA ALA A 60 0.87 12.96 -4.34
C ALA A 60 -0.49 13.62 -4.04
N ALA A 61 -1.57 13.13 -4.66
CA ALA A 61 -2.92 13.59 -4.37
C ALA A 61 -3.40 13.15 -2.99
N MET A 62 -3.18 11.88 -2.63
CA MET A 62 -3.63 11.29 -1.37
C MET A 62 -2.86 11.82 -0.15
N GLN A 63 -1.55 12.07 -0.27
CA GLN A 63 -0.71 12.60 0.82
C GLN A 63 -1.12 13.99 1.31
N ARG A 64 -1.94 14.71 0.56
CA ARG A 64 -2.49 16.01 0.96
C ARG A 64 -3.70 15.90 1.88
N LEU A 65 -4.26 14.72 2.02
CA LEU A 65 -5.46 14.49 2.83
C LEU A 65 -5.07 14.19 4.29
N PRO A 66 -5.82 14.71 5.26
CA PRO A 66 -5.61 14.38 6.66
C PRO A 66 -6.05 12.93 6.96
N ASN A 67 -5.59 12.41 8.10
CA ASN A 67 -6.05 11.16 8.68
C ASN A 67 -5.77 9.90 7.84
N VAL A 68 -4.91 9.98 6.84
CA VAL A 68 -4.49 8.83 6.02
C VAL A 68 -2.99 8.71 5.98
N ILE A 69 -2.51 7.48 5.88
CA ILE A 69 -1.12 7.16 5.59
C ILE A 69 -1.07 6.15 4.44
N ILE A 70 0.02 6.21 3.70
CA ILE A 70 0.38 5.24 2.68
C ILE A 70 1.61 4.51 3.24
N PRO A 71 1.44 3.34 3.87
CA PRO A 71 2.42 2.79 4.81
C PRO A 71 3.70 2.24 4.17
N PHE A 72 3.69 2.01 2.85
CA PHE A 72 4.85 1.43 2.17
C PHE A 72 5.84 2.50 1.70
N PRO A 73 7.15 2.20 1.68
CA PRO A 73 8.17 3.13 1.18
C PRO A 73 7.86 3.58 -0.24
N GLY A 74 7.82 4.91 -0.46
CA GLY A 74 7.42 5.49 -1.74
C GLY A 74 5.94 5.33 -2.08
N GLY A 75 5.14 4.68 -1.22
CA GLY A 75 3.70 4.49 -1.39
C GLY A 75 3.29 3.39 -2.36
N VAL A 76 4.22 2.80 -3.09
CA VAL A 76 3.94 1.80 -4.13
C VAL A 76 4.29 0.41 -3.66
N VAL A 77 3.40 -0.55 -3.92
CA VAL A 77 3.59 -1.96 -3.60
C VAL A 77 3.51 -2.80 -4.87
N ARG A 78 4.28 -3.87 -4.90
CA ARG A 78 4.11 -4.95 -5.87
C ARG A 78 3.80 -6.23 -5.11
N SER A 79 2.59 -6.73 -5.24
CA SER A 79 2.23 -8.02 -4.68
C SER A 79 3.04 -9.14 -5.35
N GLY A 80 3.49 -10.09 -4.54
CA GLY A 80 4.21 -11.24 -5.06
C GLY A 80 3.28 -12.27 -5.71
N SER A 81 3.86 -13.25 -6.39
CA SER A 81 3.16 -14.32 -7.10
C SER A 81 2.92 -15.58 -6.26
N LYS A 82 3.23 -15.54 -4.97
CA LYS A 82 3.05 -16.69 -4.10
C LYS A 82 1.56 -16.99 -3.92
N VAL A 83 1.12 -18.17 -4.32
CA VAL A 83 -0.25 -18.63 -4.12
C VAL A 83 -0.51 -18.92 -2.64
N GLY A 84 -1.60 -18.39 -2.12
CA GLY A 84 -2.02 -18.56 -0.73
C GLY A 84 -1.24 -17.67 0.24
N SER A 85 -1.46 -17.87 1.53
CA SER A 85 -0.83 -17.12 2.58
C SER A 85 0.40 -17.83 3.16
N ARG A 86 1.41 -17.06 3.55
CA ARG A 86 2.52 -17.54 4.37
C ARG A 86 2.05 -18.08 5.74
N TYR A 87 0.96 -17.53 6.24
CA TYR A 87 0.40 -17.86 7.55
C TYR A 87 -0.89 -18.64 7.37
N ALA A 88 -1.01 -19.82 8.00
CA ALA A 88 -2.16 -20.71 7.86
C ALA A 88 -3.51 -20.07 8.25
N ALA A 89 -3.48 -19.06 9.11
CA ALA A 89 -4.68 -18.34 9.57
C ALA A 89 -5.15 -17.22 8.61
N MET A 90 -4.38 -16.89 7.57
CA MET A 90 -4.70 -15.83 6.60
C MET A 90 -5.10 -16.44 5.26
N PHE A 91 -6.07 -15.83 4.57
CA PHE A 91 -6.61 -16.36 3.31
C PHE A 91 -5.60 -16.24 2.16
N ALA A 92 -5.13 -15.06 1.88
CA ALA A 92 -4.18 -14.80 0.81
C ALA A 92 -3.30 -13.60 1.15
N SER A 93 -2.09 -13.59 0.58
CA SER A 93 -1.15 -12.48 0.70
C SER A 93 -0.60 -12.04 -0.65
N THR A 94 -1.14 -12.57 -1.74
CA THR A 94 -0.64 -12.32 -3.09
C THR A 94 -1.76 -12.19 -4.12
N ASN A 95 -1.48 -11.45 -5.19
CA ASN A 95 -2.38 -11.24 -6.32
C ASN A 95 -1.82 -11.94 -7.57
N ASP A 96 -1.70 -13.26 -7.58
CA ASP A 96 -1.17 -14.03 -8.70
C ASP A 96 -1.97 -13.82 -10.00
N ALA A 97 -3.30 -13.68 -9.91
CA ALA A 97 -4.16 -13.35 -11.05
C ALA A 97 -3.83 -12.01 -11.72
N PHE A 98 -3.12 -11.12 -11.00
CA PHE A 98 -2.68 -9.80 -11.47
C PHE A 98 -1.18 -9.73 -11.75
N CYS A 99 -0.49 -10.86 -11.86
CA CYS A 99 0.93 -10.93 -12.20
C CYS A 99 1.12 -11.10 -13.70
N PRO A 100 1.64 -10.11 -14.44
CA PRO A 100 1.82 -10.20 -15.89
C PRO A 100 2.70 -11.38 -16.34
N THR A 101 3.73 -11.71 -15.55
CA THR A 101 4.64 -12.82 -15.85
C THR A 101 4.02 -14.21 -15.67
N LEU A 102 2.84 -14.29 -15.07
CA LEU A 102 2.10 -15.53 -14.87
C LEU A 102 0.97 -15.73 -15.89
N LYS A 103 0.83 -14.84 -16.88
CA LYS A 103 -0.12 -15.04 -17.99
C LYS A 103 0.15 -16.38 -18.68
N GLY A 104 -0.88 -17.18 -18.84
CA GLY A 104 -0.78 -18.52 -19.41
C GLY A 104 -0.30 -19.63 -18.45
N VAL A 105 0.09 -19.28 -17.23
CA VAL A 105 0.50 -20.25 -16.19
C VAL A 105 -0.59 -20.41 -15.13
N THR A 106 -1.23 -19.30 -14.75
CA THR A 106 -2.34 -19.27 -13.78
C THR A 106 -3.59 -18.66 -14.46
N GLN A 107 -4.74 -18.78 -13.79
CA GLN A 107 -5.92 -18.01 -14.18
C GLN A 107 -5.62 -16.53 -13.99
N THR A 108 -5.70 -15.75 -15.06
CA THR A 108 -5.35 -14.33 -15.05
C THR A 108 -6.57 -13.43 -15.23
N GLU A 109 -6.54 -12.28 -14.54
CA GLU A 109 -7.49 -11.17 -14.69
C GLU A 109 -6.95 -10.08 -15.66
N LEU A 110 -5.78 -10.32 -16.25
CA LEU A 110 -5.09 -9.35 -17.10
C LEU A 110 -5.39 -9.58 -18.58
N SER A 111 -5.69 -8.49 -19.30
CA SER A 111 -5.67 -8.48 -20.75
C SER A 111 -4.24 -8.59 -21.30
N SER A 112 -4.13 -8.95 -22.58
CA SER A 112 -2.83 -9.22 -23.23
C SER A 112 -1.88 -8.01 -23.20
N ASP A 113 -2.42 -6.81 -23.25
CA ASP A 113 -1.68 -5.53 -23.30
C ASP A 113 -1.21 -4.99 -21.94
N ILE A 114 -1.54 -5.65 -20.84
CA ILE A 114 -1.06 -5.25 -19.51
C ILE A 114 0.30 -5.88 -19.23
N GLU A 115 1.34 -5.03 -19.09
CA GLU A 115 2.72 -5.45 -18.83
C GLU A 115 3.17 -5.14 -17.39
N SER A 116 2.42 -4.31 -16.67
CA SER A 116 2.75 -3.94 -15.30
C SER A 116 1.51 -3.72 -14.45
N VAL A 117 1.57 -4.17 -13.20
CA VAL A 117 0.57 -3.91 -12.18
C VAL A 117 1.28 -3.37 -10.93
N MET A 118 0.81 -2.24 -10.44
CA MET A 118 1.24 -1.67 -9.16
C MET A 118 0.05 -1.51 -8.24
N GLU A 119 0.31 -1.58 -6.94
CA GLU A 119 -0.72 -1.49 -5.90
C GLU A 119 -0.40 -0.31 -4.98
N ILE A 120 -1.43 0.41 -4.55
CA ILE A 120 -1.34 1.38 -3.47
C ILE A 120 -2.19 0.87 -2.33
N VAL A 121 -1.60 0.83 -1.13
CA VAL A 121 -2.28 0.45 0.11
C VAL A 121 -2.46 1.71 0.96
N ILE A 122 -3.63 1.86 1.56
CA ILE A 122 -4.06 3.04 2.29
C ILE A 122 -4.55 2.62 3.66
N ASP A 123 -4.06 3.26 4.71
CA ASP A 123 -4.60 3.17 6.05
C ASP A 123 -5.20 4.53 6.44
N GLY A 124 -6.39 4.55 6.99
CA GLY A 124 -7.08 5.77 7.41
C GLY A 124 -7.68 5.65 8.81
N LEU A 125 -7.88 6.77 9.50
CA LEU A 125 -8.51 6.77 10.82
C LEU A 125 -9.98 6.33 10.77
N SER A 126 -10.66 6.57 9.65
CA SER A 126 -12.04 6.15 9.42
C SER A 126 -12.21 5.53 8.03
N PHE A 127 -13.37 4.90 7.80
CA PHE A 127 -13.77 4.42 6.48
C PHE A 127 -13.84 5.58 5.47
N ASP A 128 -14.42 6.71 5.88
CA ASP A 128 -14.60 7.88 5.01
C ASP A 128 -13.25 8.51 4.63
N ASP A 129 -12.29 8.59 5.56
CA ASP A 129 -10.94 9.07 5.27
C ASP A 129 -10.27 8.18 4.21
N SER A 130 -10.35 6.86 4.37
CA SER A 130 -9.77 5.91 3.41
C SER A 130 -10.47 5.97 2.05
N ALA A 131 -11.81 6.10 2.04
CA ALA A 131 -12.60 6.21 0.81
C ALA A 131 -12.29 7.52 0.06
N LEU A 132 -12.17 8.64 0.77
CA LEU A 132 -11.80 9.93 0.18
C LEU A 132 -10.40 9.88 -0.42
N ALA A 133 -9.44 9.27 0.28
CA ALA A 133 -8.09 9.10 -0.25
C ALA A 133 -8.08 8.24 -1.53
N MET A 134 -8.81 7.14 -1.53
CA MET A 134 -8.96 6.28 -2.69
C MET A 134 -9.56 7.03 -3.88
N GLN A 135 -10.64 7.79 -3.66
CA GLN A 135 -11.28 8.61 -4.69
C GLN A 135 -10.31 9.66 -5.26
N ALA A 136 -9.55 10.34 -4.40
CA ALA A 136 -8.57 11.34 -4.82
C ALA A 136 -7.46 10.74 -5.67
N GLY A 137 -6.92 9.58 -5.26
CA GLY A 137 -5.89 8.85 -6.01
C GLY A 137 -6.40 8.39 -7.37
N ILE A 138 -7.58 7.78 -7.43
CA ILE A 138 -8.20 7.31 -8.68
C ILE A 138 -8.49 8.51 -9.61
N ALA A 139 -9.05 9.60 -9.09
CA ALA A 139 -9.31 10.80 -9.88
C ALA A 139 -8.03 11.39 -10.48
N ALA A 140 -6.95 11.42 -9.71
CA ALA A 140 -5.65 11.90 -10.18
C ALA A 140 -5.09 11.03 -11.32
N ILE A 141 -5.23 9.70 -11.25
CA ILE A 141 -4.84 8.81 -12.34
C ILE A 141 -5.72 9.04 -13.58
N CYS A 142 -7.04 9.14 -13.39
CA CYS A 142 -7.97 9.39 -14.50
C CYS A 142 -7.67 10.71 -15.22
N ALA A 143 -7.21 11.73 -14.52
CA ALA A 143 -6.82 13.02 -15.07
C ALA A 143 -5.60 12.95 -16.02
N LEU A 144 -4.79 11.87 -15.97
CA LEU A 144 -3.69 11.66 -16.92
C LEU A 144 -4.17 11.35 -18.34
N GLY A 145 -5.43 10.97 -18.49
CA GLY A 145 -6.03 10.65 -19.79
C GLY A 145 -5.64 9.27 -20.36
N THR A 146 -6.20 8.96 -21.51
CA THR A 146 -6.07 7.64 -22.16
C THR A 146 -4.66 7.33 -22.65
N ASP A 147 -3.87 8.35 -22.94
CA ASP A 147 -2.51 8.21 -23.48
C ASP A 147 -1.45 7.95 -22.41
N SER A 148 -1.84 7.94 -21.13
CA SER A 148 -0.96 7.66 -19.99
C SER A 148 -0.39 6.24 -19.98
N GLY A 149 -0.97 5.32 -20.78
CA GLY A 149 -0.64 3.90 -20.75
C GLY A 149 -1.34 3.12 -19.64
N VAL A 150 -2.10 3.77 -18.74
CA VAL A 150 -2.98 3.10 -17.77
C VAL A 150 -4.23 2.61 -18.50
N LYS A 151 -4.54 1.33 -18.35
CA LYS A 151 -5.68 0.69 -19.00
C LYS A 151 -6.84 0.44 -18.07
N ARG A 152 -6.54 0.13 -16.81
CA ARG A 152 -7.57 -0.20 -15.82
C ARG A 152 -7.09 0.10 -14.41
N ILE A 153 -8.01 0.51 -13.57
CA ILE A 153 -7.86 0.51 -12.11
C ILE A 153 -8.77 -0.60 -11.58
N SER A 154 -8.29 -1.39 -10.64
CA SER A 154 -9.02 -2.51 -10.06
C SER A 154 -8.79 -2.58 -8.56
N ALA A 155 -9.56 -3.39 -7.86
CA ALA A 155 -9.38 -3.63 -6.44
C ALA A 155 -8.72 -4.99 -6.20
N GLY A 156 -7.78 -5.03 -5.28
CA GLY A 156 -7.20 -6.28 -4.78
C GLY A 156 -8.02 -6.81 -3.61
N ASN A 157 -9.26 -7.26 -3.85
CA ASN A 157 -10.19 -7.61 -2.77
C ASN A 157 -10.09 -9.05 -2.26
N TYR A 158 -9.16 -9.84 -2.78
CA TYR A 158 -8.87 -11.23 -2.33
C TYR A 158 -10.14 -12.11 -2.17
N GLY A 159 -11.04 -12.04 -3.13
CA GLY A 159 -12.33 -12.72 -3.07
C GLY A 159 -13.35 -12.12 -2.10
N GLY A 160 -13.13 -10.88 -1.66
CA GLY A 160 -14.06 -10.14 -0.81
C GLY A 160 -14.15 -10.66 0.63
N LYS A 161 -13.13 -11.40 1.10
CA LYS A 161 -13.15 -12.04 2.42
C LYS A 161 -12.11 -11.49 3.40
N LEU A 162 -11.35 -10.48 3.00
CA LEU A 162 -10.37 -9.82 3.85
C LEU A 162 -10.99 -8.57 4.49
N GLY A 163 -11.18 -8.64 5.81
CA GLY A 163 -11.71 -7.55 6.60
C GLY A 163 -13.21 -7.26 6.42
N PRO A 164 -13.77 -6.39 7.27
CA PRO A 164 -15.19 -6.06 7.28
C PRO A 164 -15.56 -4.90 6.34
N HIS A 165 -14.59 -4.20 5.75
CA HIS A 165 -14.80 -2.99 4.96
C HIS A 165 -14.60 -3.27 3.48
N HIS A 166 -15.56 -2.83 2.66
CA HIS A 166 -15.52 -2.95 1.20
C HIS A 166 -15.75 -1.58 0.58
N PHE A 167 -14.75 -1.06 -0.12
CA PHE A 167 -14.84 0.17 -0.89
C PHE A 167 -15.49 -0.15 -2.25
N LYS A 168 -16.55 0.58 -2.61
CA LYS A 168 -17.31 0.41 -3.85
C LYS A 168 -17.23 1.68 -4.70
#